data_1cbae2d709a5ab4219a743cb837a6782
#
_entry.id   1cbae2d709a5ab4219a743cb837a6782
#
_cell.length_a   1.000
_cell.length_b   1.000
_cell.length_c   1.000
_cell.angle_alpha   90.00
_cell.angle_beta   90.00
_cell.angle_gamma   90.00
#
_symmetry.space_group_name_H-M   'P 1'
#
loop_
_entity.id
_entity.type
_entity.pdbx_description
1 polymer ?
#
loop_
_entity_poly.entity_id
_entity_poly.type
_entity_poly.pdbx_seq_one_letter_code
_entity_poly.pdbx_strand_id
1 'polypeptide(L)'
;MNYGDIERQTFRTFLAFTMFILIGVVVFFNLTSNLYRVSNISYDDSLDLNFSTLENLKGTSVWLIDDTYFDRFYVHNPSVESISIKKELPNTLLVNIEISENLAYVQDNRQSPPKTFIIHKNLYTRDVSTNEGLMTIEIYN
;
A
#
# COMPACT_ATOMS: atom_id res chain seq x y z
N MET A 1 49.04 -10.06 31.49
CA MET A 1 47.71 -9.50 31.28
C MET A 1 47.43 -8.60 32.46
N ASN A 2 47.32 -7.27 32.23
CA ASN A 2 47.26 -6.28 33.32
C ASN A 2 45.83 -6.25 33.88
N TYR A 3 45.67 -6.23 35.21
CA TYR A 3 44.37 -6.21 35.90
C TYR A 3 43.47 -5.05 35.42
N GLY A 4 44.04 -3.91 35.10
CA GLY A 4 43.34 -2.75 34.57
C GLY A 4 42.74 -2.92 33.16
N ASP A 5 43.28 -3.83 32.34
CA ASP A 5 42.77 -4.10 31.00
C ASP A 5 41.54 -5.00 31.05
N ILE A 6 41.51 -5.92 32.01
CA ILE A 6 40.34 -6.81 32.25
C ILE A 6 39.14 -6.00 32.74
N GLU A 7 39.35 -5.08 33.69
CA GLU A 7 38.26 -4.20 34.17
C GLU A 7 37.69 -3.31 33.09
N ARG A 8 38.55 -2.70 32.24
CA ARG A 8 38.10 -1.88 31.13
C ARG A 8 37.33 -2.67 30.08
N GLN A 9 37.77 -3.87 29.79
CA GLN A 9 37.09 -4.75 28.83
C GLN A 9 35.71 -5.20 29.36
N THR A 10 35.66 -5.59 30.64
CA THR A 10 34.40 -5.99 31.31
C THR A 10 33.40 -4.83 31.33
N PHE A 11 33.88 -3.62 31.67
CA PHE A 11 33.04 -2.42 31.66
C PHE A 11 32.49 -2.07 30.29
N ARG A 12 33.33 -2.15 29.23
CA ARG A 12 32.88 -1.92 27.85
C ARG A 12 31.84 -2.94 27.40
N THR A 13 32.04 -4.21 27.73
CA THR A 13 31.09 -5.28 27.41
C THR A 13 29.76 -5.07 28.12
N PHE A 14 29.81 -4.71 29.41
CA PHE A 14 28.61 -4.41 30.20
C PHE A 14 27.86 -3.20 29.62
N LEU A 15 28.56 -2.12 29.27
CA LEU A 15 27.98 -0.92 28.67
C LEU A 15 27.29 -1.24 27.32
N ALA A 16 27.98 -2.00 26.45
CA ALA A 16 27.42 -2.43 25.16
C ALA A 16 26.15 -3.28 25.33
N PHE A 17 26.15 -4.21 26.28
CA PHE A 17 24.99 -5.05 26.58
C PHE A 17 23.81 -4.25 27.13
N THR A 18 24.10 -3.29 28.03
CA THR A 18 23.07 -2.39 28.57
C THR A 18 22.45 -1.51 27.48
N MET A 19 23.28 -0.96 26.59
CA MET A 19 22.79 -0.19 25.43
C MET A 19 21.93 -1.05 24.50
N PHE A 20 22.32 -2.30 24.26
CA PHE A 20 21.54 -3.22 23.41
C PHE A 20 20.16 -3.51 24.02
N ILE A 21 20.09 -3.75 25.33
CA ILE A 21 18.81 -3.95 26.03
C ILE A 21 17.96 -2.67 25.92
N LEU A 22 18.53 -1.52 26.13
CA LEU A 22 17.82 -0.24 26.11
C LEU A 22 17.24 0.05 24.73
N ILE A 23 17.99 -0.22 23.66
CA ILE A 23 17.51 -0.13 22.29
C ILE A 23 16.38 -1.12 22.05
N GLY A 24 16.50 -2.37 22.51
CA GLY A 24 15.46 -3.38 22.39
C GLY A 24 14.14 -2.96 23.07
N VAL A 25 14.23 -2.38 24.27
CA VAL A 25 13.08 -1.84 25.01
C VAL A 25 12.42 -0.70 24.24
N VAL A 26 13.20 0.25 23.72
CA VAL A 26 12.67 1.37 22.94
C VAL A 26 11.96 0.87 21.68
N VAL A 27 12.57 -0.06 20.93
CA VAL A 27 11.97 -0.67 19.74
C VAL A 27 10.67 -1.40 20.09
N PHE A 28 10.68 -2.21 21.17
CA PHE A 28 9.50 -2.92 21.63
C PHE A 28 8.34 -1.97 21.97
N PHE A 29 8.62 -0.89 22.72
CA PHE A 29 7.60 0.10 23.06
C PHE A 29 7.04 0.80 21.80
N ASN A 30 7.88 1.13 20.84
CA ASN A 30 7.40 1.75 19.60
C ASN A 30 6.51 0.81 18.77
N LEU A 31 6.84 -0.48 18.69
CA LEU A 31 6.05 -1.46 17.94
C LEU A 31 4.72 -1.81 18.61
N THR A 32 4.69 -1.81 19.96
CA THR A 32 3.52 -2.25 20.73
C THR A 32 2.62 -1.10 21.20
N SER A 33 3.12 0.14 21.17
CA SER A 33 2.37 1.31 21.61
C SER A 33 1.14 1.55 20.73
N ASN A 34 -0.01 1.77 21.37
CA ASN A 34 -1.22 2.18 20.66
C ASN A 34 -1.08 3.55 19.96
N LEU A 35 -0.11 4.37 20.39
CA LEU A 35 0.18 5.66 19.76
C LEU A 35 0.58 5.53 18.30
N TYR A 36 1.28 4.46 17.94
CA TYR A 36 1.78 4.20 16.58
C TYR A 36 0.89 3.22 15.80
N ARG A 37 -0.34 3.01 16.24
CA ARG A 37 -1.32 2.25 15.48
C ARG A 37 -2.09 3.18 14.55
N VAL A 38 -2.26 2.77 13.31
CA VAL A 38 -3.03 3.53 12.32
C VAL A 38 -4.43 3.81 12.86
N SER A 39 -4.76 5.06 13.02
CA SER A 39 -6.09 5.54 13.36
C SER A 39 -6.73 6.29 12.18
N ASN A 40 -5.91 6.97 11.39
CA ASN A 40 -6.36 7.76 10.25
C ASN A 40 -5.70 7.26 8.97
N ILE A 41 -6.52 7.12 7.93
CA ILE A 41 -6.05 6.83 6.57
C ILE A 41 -6.66 7.91 5.69
N SER A 42 -5.81 8.66 5.01
CA SER A 42 -6.23 9.69 4.06
C SER A 42 -5.94 9.21 2.65
N TYR A 43 -6.96 9.15 1.83
CA TYR A 43 -6.92 8.82 0.42
C TYR A 43 -7.97 9.66 -0.32
N ASP A 44 -7.91 9.69 -1.64
CA ASP A 44 -8.93 10.34 -2.47
C ASP A 44 -10.15 9.40 -2.59
N ASP A 45 -11.21 9.73 -1.87
CA ASP A 45 -12.48 8.99 -1.85
C ASP A 45 -13.39 9.28 -3.05
N SER A 46 -13.02 10.24 -3.92
CA SER A 46 -13.72 10.50 -5.17
C SER A 46 -13.52 9.40 -6.22
N LEU A 47 -12.50 8.55 -6.03
CA LEU A 47 -12.21 7.42 -6.89
C LEU A 47 -13.21 6.28 -6.63
N ASP A 48 -13.80 5.74 -7.70
CA ASP A 48 -14.69 4.57 -7.63
C ASP A 48 -13.89 3.28 -7.40
N LEU A 49 -13.36 3.11 -6.18
CA LEU A 49 -12.51 1.99 -5.77
C LEU A 49 -13.03 1.30 -4.52
N ASN A 50 -12.64 0.05 -4.35
CA ASN A 50 -12.94 -0.70 -3.13
C ASN A 50 -11.85 -0.44 -2.07
N PHE A 51 -12.14 0.45 -1.12
CA PHE A 51 -11.22 0.85 -0.05
C PHE A 51 -11.22 -0.08 1.18
N SER A 52 -12.01 -1.16 1.19
CA SER A 52 -12.13 -2.05 2.36
C SER A 52 -10.78 -2.61 2.82
N THR A 53 -9.87 -2.88 1.91
CA THR A 53 -8.53 -3.38 2.23
C THR A 53 -7.69 -2.33 2.98
N LEU A 54 -7.80 -1.05 2.61
CA LEU A 54 -7.12 0.05 3.30
C LEU A 54 -7.70 0.26 4.70
N GLU A 55 -9.02 0.22 4.83
CA GLU A 55 -9.69 0.37 6.14
C GLU A 55 -9.27 -0.74 7.14
N ASN A 56 -8.96 -1.93 6.65
CA ASN A 56 -8.47 -3.04 7.47
C ASN A 56 -7.06 -2.80 8.04
N LEU A 57 -6.33 -1.78 7.57
CA LEU A 57 -5.04 -1.39 8.15
C LEU A 57 -5.19 -0.64 9.47
N LYS A 58 -6.38 -0.13 9.79
CA LYS A 58 -6.65 0.53 11.08
C LYS A 58 -6.36 -0.43 12.24
N GLY A 59 -5.65 0.06 13.24
CA GLY A 59 -5.18 -0.72 14.38
C GLY A 59 -3.84 -1.45 14.15
N THR A 60 -3.34 -1.54 12.92
CA THR A 60 -2.00 -2.07 12.64
C THR A 60 -0.93 -1.05 13.00
N SER A 61 0.24 -1.51 13.46
CA SER A 61 1.36 -0.60 13.71
C SER A 61 1.84 0.05 12.41
N VAL A 62 1.96 1.40 12.40
CA VAL A 62 2.48 2.16 11.25
C VAL A 62 3.85 1.65 10.78
N TRP A 63 4.67 1.14 11.72
CA TRP A 63 6.01 0.64 11.42
C TRP A 63 6.02 -0.67 10.65
N LEU A 64 4.97 -1.49 10.79
CA LEU A 64 4.86 -2.81 10.16
C LEU A 64 4.23 -2.77 8.78
N ILE A 65 3.65 -1.63 8.39
CA ILE A 65 3.01 -1.52 7.08
C ILE A 65 4.08 -1.32 6.02
N ASP A 66 4.09 -2.20 5.05
CA ASP A 66 4.93 -2.18 3.85
C ASP A 66 4.07 -2.42 2.58
N ASP A 67 4.71 -2.47 1.43
CA ASP A 67 4.03 -2.57 0.14
C ASP A 67 3.25 -3.88 -0.02
N THR A 68 3.59 -4.95 0.71
CA THR A 68 2.91 -6.25 0.61
C THR A 68 1.46 -6.22 1.11
N TYR A 69 1.13 -5.25 1.98
CA TYR A 69 -0.25 -5.04 2.43
C TYR A 69 -1.19 -4.61 1.31
N PHE A 70 -0.66 -4.09 0.19
CA PHE A 70 -1.45 -3.57 -0.92
C PHE A 70 -1.71 -4.58 -2.04
N ASP A 71 -1.11 -5.77 -1.98
CA ASP A 71 -1.33 -6.82 -2.99
C ASP A 71 -2.83 -7.14 -3.14
N ARG A 72 -3.54 -7.24 -2.02
CA ARG A 72 -4.99 -7.47 -2.03
C ARG A 72 -5.77 -6.26 -2.57
N PHE A 73 -5.27 -5.05 -2.36
CA PHE A 73 -5.92 -3.86 -2.89
C PHE A 73 -5.86 -3.84 -4.41
N TYR A 74 -4.73 -4.21 -5.02
CA TYR A 74 -4.60 -4.35 -6.47
C TYR A 74 -5.55 -5.41 -7.03
N VAL A 75 -5.69 -6.55 -6.34
CA VAL A 75 -6.62 -7.61 -6.77
C VAL A 75 -8.08 -7.14 -6.80
N HIS A 76 -8.49 -6.29 -5.84
CA HIS A 76 -9.86 -5.77 -5.79
C HIS A 76 -10.05 -4.51 -6.65
N ASN A 77 -8.98 -3.85 -7.05
CA ASN A 77 -9.00 -2.62 -7.82
C ASN A 77 -8.02 -2.70 -9.00
N PRO A 78 -8.30 -3.52 -10.00
CA PRO A 78 -7.36 -3.78 -11.09
C PRO A 78 -7.13 -2.56 -12.01
N SER A 79 -7.94 -1.50 -11.89
CA SER A 79 -7.71 -0.22 -12.58
C SER A 79 -6.58 0.60 -11.94
N VAL A 80 -6.08 0.22 -10.76
CA VAL A 80 -5.00 0.93 -10.08
C VAL A 80 -3.66 0.59 -10.75
N GLU A 81 -2.89 1.61 -11.10
CA GLU A 81 -1.55 1.48 -11.68
C GLU A 81 -0.48 1.45 -10.58
N SER A 82 -0.58 2.40 -9.64
CA SER A 82 0.38 2.47 -8.53
C SER A 82 -0.25 2.96 -7.24
N ILE A 83 0.35 2.56 -6.12
CA ILE A 83 0.03 3.05 -4.78
C ILE A 83 1.32 3.52 -4.14
N SER A 84 1.30 4.73 -3.59
CA SER A 84 2.39 5.23 -2.76
C SER A 84 1.89 5.60 -1.38
N ILE A 85 2.70 5.31 -0.36
CA ILE A 85 2.34 5.53 1.04
C ILE A 85 3.32 6.50 1.66
N LYS A 86 2.76 7.50 2.33
CA LYS A 86 3.52 8.36 3.22
C LYS A 86 3.02 8.17 4.65
N LYS A 87 3.93 7.78 5.54
CA LYS A 87 3.64 7.61 6.96
C LYS A 87 3.78 8.95 7.66
N GLU A 88 2.67 9.48 8.17
CA GLU A 88 2.65 10.67 9.00
C GLU A 88 2.47 10.26 10.47
N LEU A 89 3.58 10.33 11.21
CA LEU A 89 3.60 9.94 12.61
C LEU A 89 2.74 10.87 13.46
N PRO A 90 2.10 10.35 14.51
CA PRO A 90 2.32 9.00 15.04
C PRO A 90 1.43 7.91 14.39
N ASN A 91 0.31 8.22 13.76
CA ASN A 91 -0.75 7.24 13.49
C ASN A 91 -1.55 7.47 12.19
N THR A 92 -1.02 8.26 11.27
CA THR A 92 -1.70 8.58 10.01
C THR A 92 -0.96 8.00 8.80
N LEU A 93 -1.73 7.44 7.86
CA LEU A 93 -1.25 7.03 6.55
C LEU A 93 -1.86 7.94 5.49
N LEU A 94 -1.02 8.55 4.66
CA LEU A 94 -1.44 9.18 3.42
C LEU A 94 -1.22 8.16 2.30
N VAL A 95 -2.29 7.80 1.62
CA VAL A 95 -2.27 6.85 0.51
C VAL A 95 -2.57 7.62 -0.77
N ASN A 96 -1.59 7.71 -1.65
CA ASN A 96 -1.77 8.26 -2.98
C ASN A 96 -1.94 7.12 -3.97
N ILE A 97 -3.02 7.16 -4.75
CA ILE A 97 -3.42 6.11 -5.67
C ILE A 97 -3.41 6.69 -7.08
N GLU A 98 -2.70 6.05 -7.98
CA GLU A 98 -2.69 6.39 -9.40
C GLU A 98 -3.52 5.36 -10.16
N ILE A 99 -4.48 5.85 -10.92
CA ILE A 99 -5.36 5.03 -11.76
C ILE A 99 -4.74 4.91 -13.14
N SER A 100 -4.76 3.70 -13.69
CA SER A 100 -4.30 3.44 -15.04
C SER A 100 -5.18 4.17 -16.06
N GLU A 101 -4.51 4.85 -17.00
CA GLU A 101 -5.19 5.59 -18.06
C GLU A 101 -6.04 4.67 -18.94
N ASN A 102 -7.18 5.21 -19.39
CA ASN A 102 -8.02 4.55 -20.38
C ASN A 102 -7.32 4.59 -21.76
N LEU A 103 -7.11 3.44 -22.36
CA LEU A 103 -6.39 3.32 -23.64
C LEU A 103 -7.35 3.31 -24.82
N ALA A 104 -8.37 2.48 -24.78
CA ALA A 104 -9.30 2.30 -25.87
C ALA A 104 -10.68 1.84 -25.41
N TYR A 105 -11.70 2.20 -26.18
CA TYR A 105 -13.05 1.67 -26.09
C TYR A 105 -13.21 0.54 -27.10
N VAL A 106 -13.65 -0.61 -26.66
CA VAL A 106 -13.83 -1.80 -27.50
C VAL A 106 -15.30 -2.20 -27.54
N GLN A 107 -15.83 -2.38 -28.75
CA GLN A 107 -17.16 -2.92 -28.99
C GLN A 107 -17.06 -4.28 -29.66
N ASP A 108 -17.43 -5.33 -28.93
CA ASP A 108 -17.48 -6.69 -29.46
C ASP A 108 -18.86 -6.98 -30.06
N ASN A 109 -18.95 -6.85 -31.36
CA ASN A 109 -20.18 -7.07 -32.13
C ASN A 109 -20.45 -8.55 -32.47
N ARG A 110 -19.59 -9.48 -32.04
CA ARG A 110 -19.80 -10.93 -32.22
C ARG A 110 -20.89 -11.47 -31.28
N GLN A 111 -21.25 -10.70 -30.23
CA GLN A 111 -22.27 -11.05 -29.26
C GLN A 111 -23.56 -10.26 -29.50
N SER A 112 -24.70 -10.81 -29.09
CA SER A 112 -25.97 -10.11 -29.16
C SER A 112 -26.67 -10.14 -27.79
N PRO A 113 -26.83 -8.98 -27.09
CA PRO A 113 -26.39 -7.64 -27.53
C PRO A 113 -24.86 -7.48 -27.57
N PRO A 114 -24.33 -6.51 -28.34
CA PRO A 114 -22.91 -6.21 -28.37
C PRO A 114 -22.37 -5.93 -26.95
N LYS A 115 -21.22 -6.48 -26.65
CA LYS A 115 -20.55 -6.23 -25.37
C LYS A 115 -19.53 -5.10 -25.54
N THR A 116 -19.57 -4.14 -24.63
CA THR A 116 -18.69 -2.97 -24.67
C THR A 116 -17.83 -2.88 -23.43
N PHE A 117 -16.55 -2.59 -23.60
CA PHE A 117 -15.63 -2.46 -22.49
C PHE A 117 -14.49 -1.47 -22.79
N ILE A 118 -13.91 -0.89 -21.76
CA ILE A 118 -12.70 -0.06 -21.85
C ILE A 118 -11.50 -0.92 -21.52
N ILE A 119 -10.42 -0.75 -22.30
CA ILE A 119 -9.09 -1.28 -22.01
C ILE A 119 -8.28 -0.18 -21.35
N HIS A 120 -7.75 -0.43 -20.17
CA HIS A 120 -6.80 0.43 -19.50
C HIS A 120 -5.36 0.16 -19.95
N LYS A 121 -4.46 1.09 -19.71
CA LYS A 121 -3.04 0.97 -20.09
C LYS A 121 -2.35 -0.24 -19.47
N ASN A 122 -2.78 -0.67 -18.28
CA ASN A 122 -2.32 -1.90 -17.61
C ASN A 122 -3.00 -3.18 -18.12
N LEU A 123 -3.70 -3.11 -19.26
CA LEU A 123 -4.44 -4.20 -19.91
C LEU A 123 -5.67 -4.72 -19.13
N TYR A 124 -6.05 -4.07 -18.06
CA TYR A 124 -7.33 -4.35 -17.41
C TYR A 124 -8.49 -3.91 -18.28
N THR A 125 -9.59 -4.66 -18.26
CA THR A 125 -10.81 -4.34 -19.00
C THR A 125 -11.98 -4.13 -18.05
N ARG A 126 -12.78 -3.08 -18.29
CA ARG A 126 -14.00 -2.77 -17.55
C ARG A 126 -15.19 -2.67 -18.50
N ASP A 127 -16.28 -3.38 -18.19
CA ASP A 127 -17.52 -3.27 -18.93
C ASP A 127 -18.10 -1.85 -18.77
N VAL A 128 -18.52 -1.24 -19.87
CA VAL A 128 -19.09 0.11 -19.91
C VAL A 128 -20.28 0.18 -20.83
N SER A 129 -21.15 1.14 -20.58
CA SER A 129 -22.36 1.37 -21.41
C SER A 129 -22.20 2.51 -22.41
N THR A 130 -21.20 3.38 -22.22
CA THR A 130 -21.00 4.60 -23.02
C THR A 130 -19.55 4.79 -23.40
N ASN A 131 -19.31 5.35 -24.58
CA ASN A 131 -17.98 5.76 -25.04
C ASN A 131 -17.62 7.11 -24.39
N GLU A 132 -16.47 7.17 -23.74
CA GLU A 132 -15.92 8.36 -23.07
C GLU A 132 -15.02 9.20 -24.02
N GLY A 133 -15.22 9.13 -25.33
CA GLY A 133 -14.42 9.87 -26.32
C GLY A 133 -13.07 9.23 -26.65
N LEU A 134 -12.86 7.98 -26.26
CA LEU A 134 -11.66 7.20 -26.56
C LEU A 134 -11.68 6.68 -28.00
N MET A 135 -10.52 6.24 -28.48
CA MET A 135 -10.42 5.48 -29.73
C MET A 135 -11.32 4.24 -29.65
N THR A 136 -12.22 4.08 -30.62
CA THR A 136 -13.11 2.93 -30.68
C THR A 136 -12.50 1.83 -31.56
N ILE A 137 -12.43 0.64 -31.01
CA ILE A 137 -12.05 -0.60 -31.72
C ILE A 137 -13.30 -1.47 -31.82
N GLU A 138 -13.72 -1.76 -33.04
CA GLU A 138 -14.86 -2.63 -33.31
C GLU A 138 -14.41 -4.02 -33.74
N ILE A 139 -14.97 -5.05 -33.12
CA ILE A 139 -14.65 -6.46 -33.43
C ILE A 139 -15.87 -7.08 -34.12
N TYR A 140 -15.65 -7.65 -35.29
CA TYR A 140 -16.63 -8.37 -36.09
C TYR A 140 -16.19 -9.82 -36.33
N ASN A 141 -17.13 -10.69 -36.68
CA ASN A 141 -16.84 -12.04 -37.14
C ASN A 141 -16.30 -12.03 -38.59
#